data_7e5aac6ea850b8f62efe3790d8acc2bc
#
_entry.id   7e5aac6ea850b8f62efe3790d8acc2bc
#
_cell.length_a   1.000
_cell.length_b   1.000
_cell.length_c   1.000
_cell.angle_alpha   90.00
_cell.angle_beta   90.00
_cell.angle_gamma   90.00
#
_symmetry.space_group_name_H-M   'P 1'
#
loop_
_entity.id
_entity.type
_entity.pdbx_description
1 polymer ?
#
loop_
_entity_poly.entity_id
_entity_poly.type
_entity_poly.pdbx_seq_one_letter_code
_entity_poly.pdbx_strand_id
1 'polypeptide(L)'
;NYEIPMLEARFVTTEQGTGIVHCAPSHGPDDFNLCLNHGIKAIETVDGDGKYTKNIPLFEGTHIFKANPIIIDKLKEQKKLLSNGELVHSYPHSWRSKAPLVHRATPQWFISMESHGLRKKALKALDDTTFYPSKGRERIKAMIETRPDWCVSRQRVWGVPLPIRSEE
;
A
#
# COMPACT_ATOMS: atom_id res chain seq x y z
N ASN A 1 24.85 -10.45 -4.06
CA ASN A 1 24.83 -9.45 -3.00
C ASN A 1 24.33 -8.14 -3.61
N TYR A 2 23.45 -7.46 -2.92
CA TYR A 2 22.98 -6.11 -3.25
C TYR A 2 23.02 -5.27 -1.96
N GLU A 3 23.18 -3.97 -2.12
CA GLU A 3 23.20 -3.03 -1.00
C GLU A 3 21.75 -2.69 -0.61
N ILE A 4 21.50 -2.64 0.70
CA ILE A 4 20.23 -2.20 1.26
C ILE A 4 20.51 -0.89 2.00
N PRO A 5 19.89 0.23 1.58
CA PRO A 5 20.08 1.50 2.26
C PRO A 5 19.41 1.48 3.64
N MET A 6 20.03 2.12 4.61
CA MET A 6 19.39 2.44 5.89
C MET A 6 18.76 3.83 5.79
N LEU A 7 17.48 3.94 6.06
CA LEU A 7 16.71 5.17 5.93
C LEU A 7 16.14 5.56 7.28
N GLU A 8 16.17 6.87 7.57
CA GLU A 8 15.50 7.40 8.74
C GLU A 8 13.98 7.42 8.54
N ALA A 9 13.22 6.96 9.54
CA ALA A 9 11.75 6.92 9.48
C ALA A 9 11.14 7.29 10.83
N ARG A 10 10.19 8.24 10.81
CA ARG A 10 9.52 8.73 12.03
C ARG A 10 8.63 7.71 12.71
N PHE A 11 8.16 6.69 11.98
CA PHE A 11 7.33 5.62 12.52
C PHE A 11 8.14 4.53 13.22
N VAL A 12 9.48 4.57 13.14
CA VAL A 12 10.36 3.63 13.84
C VAL A 12 10.73 4.20 15.19
N THR A 13 10.47 3.44 16.25
CA THR A 13 10.78 3.82 17.62
C THR A 13 11.64 2.76 18.28
N THR A 14 12.33 3.13 19.38
CA THR A 14 13.10 2.21 20.22
C THR A 14 12.29 1.63 21.38
N GLU A 15 11.03 2.02 21.51
CA GLU A 15 10.15 1.52 22.56
C GLU A 15 9.72 0.07 22.34
N GLN A 16 9.73 -0.35 21.07
CA GLN A 16 9.45 -1.72 20.65
C GLN A 16 10.58 -2.23 19.76
N GLY A 17 11.28 -3.26 20.20
CA GLY A 17 12.35 -3.87 19.45
C GLY A 17 13.66 -3.08 19.44
N THR A 18 14.39 -3.13 18.34
CA THR A 18 15.77 -2.62 18.23
C THR A 18 15.88 -1.21 17.66
N GLY A 19 14.78 -0.63 17.18
CA GLY A 19 14.83 0.61 16.38
C GLY A 19 15.30 0.38 14.94
N ILE A 20 15.48 -0.86 14.51
CA ILE A 20 15.80 -1.24 13.12
C ILE A 20 14.68 -2.12 12.59
N VAL A 21 14.03 -1.66 11.51
CA VAL A 21 12.85 -2.31 10.92
C VAL A 21 13.09 -2.58 9.45
N HIS A 22 12.72 -3.77 9.00
CA HIS A 22 12.69 -4.09 7.57
C HIS A 22 11.48 -3.41 6.91
N CYS A 23 11.72 -2.64 5.86
CA CYS A 23 10.67 -1.98 5.08
C CYS A 23 10.38 -2.74 3.79
N ALA A 24 9.10 -2.97 3.53
CA ALA A 24 8.61 -3.67 2.34
C ALA A 24 7.65 -2.77 1.54
N PRO A 25 8.15 -2.01 0.54
CA PRO A 25 7.38 -0.97 -0.14
C PRO A 25 6.12 -1.48 -0.85
N SER A 26 6.05 -2.76 -1.16
CA SER A 26 4.88 -3.37 -1.80
C SER A 26 3.80 -3.84 -0.81
N HIS A 27 4.05 -3.77 0.50
CA HIS A 27 3.21 -4.43 1.51
C HIS A 27 2.74 -3.52 2.66
N GLY A 28 3.09 -2.23 2.64
CA GLY A 28 2.62 -1.26 3.62
C GLY A 28 2.65 0.17 3.10
N PRO A 29 1.70 1.05 3.50
CA PRO A 29 1.66 2.43 3.02
C PRO A 29 2.82 3.27 3.55
N ASP A 30 3.25 3.08 4.77
CA ASP A 30 4.37 3.83 5.36
C ASP A 30 5.69 3.45 4.69
N ASP A 31 5.92 2.16 4.50
CA ASP A 31 7.07 1.61 3.78
C ASP A 31 7.08 2.09 2.32
N PHE A 32 5.92 2.09 1.66
CA PHE A 32 5.76 2.58 0.30
C PHE A 32 6.17 4.05 0.19
N ASN A 33 5.63 4.91 1.06
CA ASN A 33 5.90 6.34 1.03
C ASN A 33 7.38 6.65 1.34
N LEU A 34 7.96 5.97 2.34
CA LEU A 34 9.37 6.11 2.67
C LEU A 34 10.26 5.74 1.48
N CYS A 35 10.02 4.57 0.90
CA CYS A 35 10.78 4.08 -0.24
C CYS A 35 10.62 4.97 -1.48
N LEU A 36 9.41 5.43 -1.77
CA LEU A 36 9.13 6.33 -2.89
C LEU A 36 9.90 7.65 -2.77
N ASN A 37 9.94 8.25 -1.59
CA ASN A 37 10.67 9.48 -1.32
C ASN A 37 12.19 9.35 -1.52
N HIS A 38 12.70 8.13 -1.46
CA HIS A 38 14.12 7.82 -1.69
C HIS A 38 14.39 7.16 -3.05
N GLY A 39 13.41 7.22 -3.97
CA GLY A 39 13.55 6.68 -5.33
C GLY A 39 13.55 5.15 -5.42
N ILE A 40 13.20 4.45 -4.34
CA ILE A 40 13.11 3.00 -4.31
C ILE A 40 11.72 2.59 -4.81
N LYS A 41 11.68 1.86 -5.90
CA LYS A 41 10.43 1.44 -6.53
C LYS A 41 9.81 0.23 -5.81
N ALA A 42 8.51 0.25 -5.61
CA ALA A 42 7.75 -0.93 -5.24
C ALA A 42 7.69 -1.90 -6.43
N ILE A 43 8.06 -3.16 -6.20
CA ILE A 43 7.96 -4.23 -7.20
C ILE A 43 6.79 -5.14 -6.85
N GLU A 44 6.14 -5.71 -7.86
CA GLU A 44 5.09 -6.68 -7.62
C GLU A 44 5.70 -8.00 -7.17
N THR A 45 5.55 -8.30 -5.88
CA THR A 45 6.10 -9.52 -5.25
C THR A 45 5.05 -10.61 -5.09
N VAL A 46 3.77 -10.24 -5.06
CA VAL A 46 2.61 -11.14 -4.87
C VAL A 46 1.56 -10.82 -5.93
N ASP A 47 1.08 -11.83 -6.62
CA ASP A 47 0.06 -11.74 -7.65
C ASP A 47 -1.38 -11.62 -7.10
N GLY A 48 -2.37 -11.63 -8.00
CA GLY A 48 -3.80 -11.55 -7.67
C GLY A 48 -4.32 -12.76 -6.89
N ASP A 49 -3.67 -13.90 -6.98
CA ASP A 49 -4.03 -15.14 -6.30
C ASP A 49 -3.31 -15.31 -4.95
N GLY A 50 -2.53 -14.32 -4.53
CA GLY A 50 -1.76 -14.36 -3.28
C GLY A 50 -0.51 -15.24 -3.36
N LYS A 51 0.05 -15.46 -4.55
CA LYS A 51 1.27 -16.23 -4.77
C LYS A 51 2.44 -15.33 -5.07
N TYR A 52 3.63 -15.74 -4.66
CA TYR A 52 4.85 -15.04 -5.04
C TYR A 52 5.06 -15.07 -6.55
N THR A 53 5.41 -13.91 -7.10
CA THR A 53 5.71 -13.73 -8.53
C THR A 53 7.15 -14.17 -8.84
N LYS A 54 7.48 -14.20 -10.14
CA LYS A 54 8.84 -14.44 -10.63
C LYS A 54 9.90 -13.46 -10.09
N ASN A 55 9.47 -12.33 -9.56
CA ASN A 55 10.39 -11.37 -8.91
C ASN A 55 10.96 -11.91 -7.59
N ILE A 56 10.38 -13.00 -7.06
CA ILE A 56 10.83 -13.70 -5.86
C ILE A 56 11.15 -15.16 -6.23
N PRO A 57 12.25 -15.44 -6.95
CA PRO A 57 12.50 -16.74 -7.56
C PRO A 57 12.53 -17.92 -6.57
N LEU A 58 12.98 -17.69 -5.32
CA LEU A 58 13.05 -18.74 -4.29
C LEU A 58 11.68 -19.26 -3.86
N PHE A 59 10.62 -18.49 -4.06
CA PHE A 59 9.29 -18.79 -3.56
C PHE A 59 8.22 -18.65 -4.65
N GLU A 60 8.62 -18.48 -5.91
CA GLU A 60 7.71 -18.32 -7.05
C GLU A 60 6.60 -19.37 -7.04
N GLY A 61 5.35 -18.93 -7.24
CA GLY A 61 4.17 -19.79 -7.24
C GLY A 61 3.69 -20.26 -5.86
N THR A 62 4.46 -20.03 -4.80
CA THR A 62 4.05 -20.37 -3.43
C THR A 62 3.07 -19.35 -2.89
N HIS A 63 1.94 -19.82 -2.35
CA HIS A 63 0.97 -18.94 -1.69
C HIS A 63 1.56 -18.39 -0.39
N ILE A 64 1.41 -17.07 -0.14
CA ILE A 64 2.05 -16.36 0.96
C ILE A 64 1.75 -16.97 2.35
N PHE A 65 0.51 -17.40 2.60
CA PHE A 65 0.15 -18.03 3.88
C PHE A 65 0.75 -19.45 4.06
N LYS A 66 1.28 -20.04 3.00
CA LYS A 66 1.99 -21.33 3.04
C LYS A 66 3.51 -21.17 3.05
N ALA A 67 4.00 -19.95 2.85
CA ALA A 67 5.42 -19.70 2.70
C ALA A 67 6.19 -19.67 4.03
N ASN A 68 5.55 -19.33 5.14
CA ASN A 68 6.22 -19.17 6.43
C ASN A 68 7.09 -20.37 6.84
N PRO A 69 6.58 -21.63 6.87
CA PRO A 69 7.41 -22.77 7.21
C PRO A 69 8.57 -22.97 6.22
N ILE A 70 8.34 -22.74 4.93
CA ILE A 70 9.36 -22.88 3.87
C ILE A 70 10.48 -21.84 4.08
N ILE A 71 10.12 -20.61 4.43
CA ILE A 71 11.08 -19.53 4.71
C ILE A 71 11.90 -19.85 5.97
N ILE A 72 11.24 -20.33 7.03
CA ILE A 72 11.89 -20.73 8.28
C ILE A 72 12.90 -21.85 8.02
N ASP A 73 12.52 -22.87 7.27
CA ASP A 73 13.40 -23.99 6.96
C ASP A 73 14.59 -23.55 6.10
N LYS A 74 14.35 -22.62 5.14
CA LYS A 74 15.43 -22.05 4.33
C LYS A 74 16.43 -21.24 5.17
N LEU A 75 15.94 -20.49 6.14
CA LEU A 75 16.80 -19.75 7.08
C LEU A 75 17.60 -20.68 7.98
N LYS A 76 17.01 -21.80 8.42
CA LYS A 76 17.71 -22.85 9.19
C LYS A 76 18.83 -23.48 8.36
N GLU A 77 18.54 -23.90 7.13
CA GLU A 77 19.53 -24.46 6.20
C GLU A 77 20.74 -23.54 6.02
N GLN A 78 20.47 -22.24 5.89
CA GLN A 78 21.51 -21.22 5.71
C GLN A 78 22.18 -20.78 7.02
N LYS A 79 21.80 -21.34 8.16
CA LYS A 79 22.28 -20.94 9.51
C LYS A 79 22.10 -19.44 9.81
N LYS A 80 20.99 -18.88 9.31
CA LYS A 80 20.64 -17.45 9.49
C LYS A 80 19.44 -17.23 10.40
N LEU A 81 18.83 -18.29 10.91
CA LEU A 81 17.73 -18.21 11.86
C LEU A 81 18.27 -18.19 13.29
N LEU A 82 18.03 -17.09 13.99
CA LEU A 82 18.39 -16.98 15.41
C LEU A 82 17.36 -17.68 16.31
N SER A 83 16.07 -17.39 16.09
CA SER A 83 14.96 -17.95 16.86
C SER A 83 13.69 -17.90 16.03
N ASN A 84 12.72 -18.75 16.34
CA ASN A 84 11.36 -18.67 15.81
C ASN A 84 10.35 -18.97 16.92
N GLY A 85 9.14 -18.43 16.79
CA GLY A 85 8.05 -18.65 17.72
C GLY A 85 6.70 -18.37 17.06
N GLU A 86 5.65 -18.61 17.78
CA GLU A 86 4.28 -18.33 17.36
C GLU A 86 3.72 -17.14 18.14
N LEU A 87 3.01 -16.27 17.45
CA LEU A 87 2.32 -15.13 18.03
C LEU A 87 0.86 -15.14 17.61
N VAL A 88 -0.04 -15.12 18.57
CA VAL A 88 -1.47 -14.93 18.32
C VAL A 88 -1.80 -13.44 18.38
N HIS A 89 -2.30 -12.89 17.29
CA HIS A 89 -2.67 -11.49 17.20
C HIS A 89 -3.92 -11.29 16.33
N SER A 90 -4.56 -10.14 16.45
CA SER A 90 -5.67 -9.76 15.58
C SER A 90 -5.17 -9.56 14.15
N TYR A 91 -5.86 -10.16 13.19
CA TYR A 91 -5.54 -10.02 11.77
C TYR A 91 -6.74 -9.52 10.97
N PRO A 92 -6.56 -8.56 10.05
CA PRO A 92 -7.66 -8.03 9.27
C PRO A 92 -8.21 -9.07 8.29
N HIS A 93 -9.53 -9.21 8.27
CA HIS A 93 -10.25 -10.11 7.38
C HIS A 93 -11.26 -9.35 6.54
N SER A 94 -11.51 -9.85 5.33
CA SER A 94 -12.58 -9.34 4.48
C SER A 94 -13.93 -9.51 5.16
N TRP A 95 -14.70 -8.44 5.25
CA TRP A 95 -16.03 -8.51 5.86
C TRP A 95 -17.00 -9.42 5.09
N ARG A 96 -16.81 -9.59 3.76
CA ARG A 96 -17.62 -10.47 2.90
C ARG A 96 -17.19 -11.93 2.94
N SER A 97 -15.93 -12.18 2.54
CA SER A 97 -15.43 -13.55 2.37
C SER A 97 -14.89 -14.15 3.65
N LYS A 98 -14.69 -13.33 4.70
CA LYS A 98 -14.00 -13.70 5.94
C LYS A 98 -12.56 -14.21 5.73
N ALA A 99 -12.04 -14.11 4.52
CA ALA A 99 -10.65 -14.45 4.23
C ALA A 99 -9.69 -13.39 4.76
N PRO A 100 -8.47 -13.77 5.20
CA PRO A 100 -7.45 -12.83 5.61
C PRO A 100 -7.08 -11.90 4.46
N LEU A 101 -6.82 -10.63 4.79
CA LEU A 101 -6.43 -9.62 3.81
C LEU A 101 -4.92 -9.67 3.56
N VAL A 102 -4.52 -9.22 2.39
CA VAL A 102 -3.12 -9.06 1.99
C VAL A 102 -2.91 -7.63 1.53
N HIS A 103 -1.93 -6.95 2.13
CA HIS A 103 -1.45 -5.68 1.63
C HIS A 103 -0.48 -5.94 0.48
N ARG A 104 -0.79 -5.43 -0.70
CA ARG A 104 0.08 -5.50 -1.87
C ARG A 104 -0.05 -4.27 -2.75
N ALA A 105 1.04 -3.85 -3.36
CA ALA A 105 1.00 -2.83 -4.40
C ALA A 105 0.34 -3.40 -5.66
N THR A 106 -0.61 -2.65 -6.22
CA THR A 106 -1.30 -3.00 -7.47
C THR A 106 -1.32 -1.79 -8.40
N PRO A 107 -1.12 -1.95 -9.71
CA PRO A 107 -1.29 -0.86 -10.67
C PRO A 107 -2.73 -0.34 -10.60
N GLN A 108 -2.89 0.96 -10.48
CA GLN A 108 -4.18 1.63 -10.44
C GLN A 108 -4.12 2.94 -11.23
N TRP A 109 -5.27 3.42 -11.65
CA TRP A 109 -5.41 4.73 -12.29
C TRP A 109 -5.80 5.77 -11.25
N PHE A 110 -5.05 6.86 -11.22
CA PHE A 110 -5.28 7.96 -10.30
C PHE A 110 -5.48 9.28 -11.04
N ILE A 111 -6.42 10.07 -10.55
CA ILE A 111 -6.50 11.50 -10.90
C ILE A 111 -5.72 12.24 -9.83
N SER A 112 -4.65 12.92 -10.24
CA SER A 112 -3.85 13.73 -9.31
C SER A 112 -4.64 14.93 -8.83
N MET A 113 -4.68 15.12 -7.54
CA MET A 113 -5.30 16.29 -6.91
C MET A 113 -4.44 17.55 -7.03
N GLU A 114 -3.14 17.38 -7.22
CA GLU A 114 -2.20 18.50 -7.33
C GLU A 114 -1.94 18.94 -8.78
N SER A 115 -1.94 17.98 -9.73
CA SER A 115 -1.72 18.28 -11.14
C SER A 115 -2.75 19.28 -11.65
N HIS A 116 -2.28 20.26 -12.42
CA HIS A 116 -3.11 21.36 -12.95
C HIS A 116 -3.90 22.15 -11.89
N GLY A 117 -3.51 22.02 -10.62
CA GLY A 117 -4.11 22.73 -9.50
C GLY A 117 -5.56 22.31 -9.21
N LEU A 118 -5.92 21.04 -9.43
CA LEU A 118 -7.29 20.53 -9.25
C LEU A 118 -7.81 20.80 -7.83
N ARG A 119 -7.04 20.50 -6.79
CA ARG A 119 -7.41 20.80 -5.39
C ARG A 119 -7.73 22.27 -5.18
N LYS A 120 -6.84 23.16 -5.66
CA LYS A 120 -7.01 24.60 -5.54
C LYS A 120 -8.28 25.07 -6.27
N LYS A 121 -8.54 24.55 -7.47
CA LYS A 121 -9.76 24.88 -8.24
C LYS A 121 -11.02 24.39 -7.54
N ALA A 122 -10.99 23.17 -7.01
CA ALA A 122 -12.12 22.59 -6.27
C ALA A 122 -12.44 23.40 -5.00
N LEU A 123 -11.42 23.79 -4.22
CA LEU A 123 -11.62 24.64 -3.03
C LEU A 123 -12.19 26.00 -3.40
N LYS A 124 -11.71 26.61 -4.48
CA LYS A 124 -12.25 27.90 -4.95
C LYS A 124 -13.71 27.78 -5.40
N ALA A 125 -14.09 26.69 -6.05
CA ALA A 125 -15.47 26.48 -6.49
C ALA A 125 -16.47 26.38 -5.33
N LEU A 126 -16.02 26.10 -4.09
CA LEU A 126 -16.88 26.12 -2.92
C LEU A 126 -17.36 27.54 -2.57
N ASP A 127 -16.63 28.58 -2.98
CA ASP A 127 -17.00 29.98 -2.74
C ASP A 127 -18.22 30.37 -3.57
N ASP A 128 -18.36 29.79 -4.75
CA ASP A 128 -19.47 30.01 -5.68
C ASP A 128 -20.64 29.02 -5.48
N THR A 129 -20.53 28.13 -4.49
CA THR A 129 -21.53 27.07 -4.25
C THR A 129 -22.38 27.38 -3.01
N THR A 130 -23.68 27.39 -3.17
CA THR A 130 -24.62 27.51 -2.03
C THR A 130 -24.88 26.16 -1.39
N PHE A 131 -24.73 26.06 -0.06
CA PHE A 131 -24.91 24.82 0.71
C PHE A 131 -26.15 24.85 1.59
N TYR A 132 -26.94 23.78 1.54
CA TYR A 132 -28.08 23.53 2.42
C TYR A 132 -27.93 22.17 3.11
N PRO A 133 -27.70 22.11 4.42
CA PRO A 133 -27.42 23.20 5.35
C PRO A 133 -26.05 23.83 5.13
N SER A 134 -25.86 25.08 5.56
CA SER A 134 -24.58 25.85 5.38
C SER A 134 -23.35 25.15 5.96
N LYS A 135 -23.50 24.37 7.04
CA LYS A 135 -22.44 23.53 7.65
C LYS A 135 -21.84 22.50 6.69
N GLY A 136 -22.55 22.15 5.63
CA GLY A 136 -22.05 21.22 4.60
C GLY A 136 -20.77 21.71 3.92
N ARG A 137 -20.63 23.04 3.78
CA ARG A 137 -19.46 23.69 3.17
C ARG A 137 -18.16 23.31 3.90
N GLU A 138 -18.13 23.49 5.22
CA GLU A 138 -16.91 23.21 6.00
C GLU A 138 -16.50 21.72 5.94
N ARG A 139 -17.48 20.83 5.95
CA ARG A 139 -17.21 19.40 5.81
C ARG A 139 -16.61 19.07 4.44
N ILE A 140 -17.17 19.56 3.36
CA ILE A 140 -16.65 19.33 2.00
C ILE A 140 -15.28 19.95 1.84
N LYS A 141 -15.06 21.15 2.35
CA LYS A 141 -13.76 21.83 2.35
C LYS A 141 -12.69 20.98 3.01
N ALA A 142 -12.91 20.53 4.25
CA ALA A 142 -11.96 19.67 4.96
C ALA A 142 -11.67 18.36 4.21
N MET A 143 -12.69 17.76 3.57
CA MET A 143 -12.51 16.56 2.78
C MET A 143 -11.64 16.78 1.54
N ILE A 144 -11.77 17.93 0.87
CA ILE A 144 -10.96 18.27 -0.32
C ILE A 144 -9.53 18.63 0.08
N GLU A 145 -9.34 19.36 1.17
CA GLU A 145 -8.02 19.77 1.67
C GLU A 145 -7.12 18.56 1.96
N THR A 146 -7.68 17.51 2.55
CA THR A 146 -6.92 16.32 2.98
C THR A 146 -7.01 15.14 2.02
N ARG A 147 -7.78 15.28 0.93
CA ARG A 147 -8.01 14.15 0.02
C ARG A 147 -6.73 13.75 -0.71
N PRO A 148 -6.32 12.48 -0.67
CA PRO A 148 -5.25 11.97 -1.52
C PRO A 148 -5.69 11.96 -3.00
N ASP A 149 -4.77 11.64 -3.90
CA ASP A 149 -5.08 11.41 -5.30
C ASP A 149 -6.26 10.44 -5.46
N TRP A 150 -7.13 10.71 -6.40
CA TRP A 150 -8.37 9.95 -6.55
C TRP A 150 -8.16 8.69 -7.36
N CYS A 151 -8.16 7.53 -6.70
CA CYS A 151 -8.15 6.23 -7.37
C CYS A 151 -9.49 6.01 -8.08
N VAL A 152 -9.47 5.99 -9.41
CA VAL A 152 -10.67 5.82 -10.24
C VAL A 152 -10.87 4.38 -10.71
N SER A 153 -9.81 3.59 -10.81
CA SER A 153 -9.90 2.18 -11.17
C SER A 153 -10.34 1.30 -9.98
N ARG A 154 -10.74 0.09 -10.29
CA ARG A 154 -11.11 -0.94 -9.30
C ARG A 154 -10.42 -2.25 -9.62
N GLN A 155 -10.09 -3.04 -8.61
CA GLN A 155 -9.47 -4.35 -8.78
C GLN A 155 -10.43 -5.43 -9.28
N ARG A 156 -11.74 -5.17 -9.24
CA ARG A 156 -12.78 -6.09 -9.73
C ARG A 156 -13.55 -5.45 -10.87
N VAL A 157 -13.87 -6.28 -11.85
CA VAL A 157 -14.71 -5.87 -12.99
C VAL A 157 -16.14 -5.73 -12.53
N TRP A 158 -16.58 -4.49 -12.33
CA TRP A 158 -17.94 -4.15 -11.92
C TRP A 158 -18.28 -2.72 -12.34
N GLY A 159 -19.47 -2.54 -12.92
CA GLY A 159 -20.01 -1.25 -13.30
C GLY A 159 -19.69 -0.83 -14.72
N VAL A 160 -19.81 0.47 -14.99
CA VAL A 160 -19.58 1.06 -16.31
C VAL A 160 -18.08 1.21 -16.56
N PRO A 161 -17.57 0.84 -17.73
CA PRO A 161 -16.18 1.11 -18.09
C PRO A 161 -15.84 2.61 -18.01
N LEU A 162 -14.66 2.95 -17.49
CA LEU A 162 -14.19 4.33 -17.49
C LEU A 162 -13.71 4.70 -18.91
N PRO A 163 -14.27 5.74 -19.54
CA PRO A 163 -13.87 6.17 -20.89
C PRO A 163 -12.58 7.00 -20.81
N ILE A 164 -11.51 6.41 -20.29
CA ILE A 164 -10.20 7.06 -20.21
C ILE A 164 -9.35 6.58 -21.37
N ARG A 165 -8.75 7.53 -22.08
CA ARG A 165 -7.77 7.29 -23.13
C ARG A 165 -6.45 7.93 -22.71
N SER A 166 -5.33 7.19 -22.79
CA SER A 166 -4.01 7.79 -22.74
C SER A 166 -3.72 8.40 -24.12
N GLU A 167 -3.34 9.66 -24.15
CA GLU A 167 -2.71 10.27 -25.33
C GLU A 167 -1.20 10.10 -25.13
N GLU A 168 -0.56 9.33 -26.00
CA GLU A 168 0.88 9.25 -26.14
C GLU A 168 1.39 10.45 -26.96
#